data_eb1492d9eee2419f9439859f4a0ed3cc
#
_entry.id   eb1492d9eee2419f9439859f4a0ed3cc
#
_cell.length_a   1.000
_cell.length_b   1.000
_cell.length_c   1.000
_cell.angle_alpha   90.00
_cell.angle_beta   90.00
_cell.angle_gamma   90.00
#
_symmetry.space_group_name_H-M   'P 1'
#
loop_
_entity.id
_entity.type
_entity.pdbx_description
1 polymer ?
#
loop_
_entity_poly.entity_id
_entity_poly.type
_entity_poly.pdbx_seq_one_letter_code
_entity_poly.pdbx_strand_id
1 'polypeptide(L)'
;MISTAHTGAAGELFACQYFLSHGVEVFRNVAPAGPVDLIVYNKINSKSAPIDIKSVRSPYVRADGTYSMGISPKLRDDGVWQLTYVHGETSLRIPEGFWESLGLDISTDNNPMPIGDSQGSKLDGRQED
;
A
#
# COMPACT_ATOMS: atom_id res chain seq x y z
N MET A 1 25.09 -1.32 0.94
CA MET A 1 24.03 -1.71 1.87
C MET A 1 22.90 -0.68 1.85
N ILE A 2 21.69 -1.15 1.82
CA ILE A 2 20.53 -0.27 1.83
C ILE A 2 20.24 0.21 3.26
N SER A 3 19.98 1.49 3.42
CA SER A 3 19.65 2.09 4.71
C SER A 3 18.14 2.09 4.94
N THR A 4 17.74 2.45 6.17
CA THR A 4 16.34 2.62 6.51
C THR A 4 15.69 3.69 5.63
N ALA A 5 16.41 4.77 5.33
CA ALA A 5 15.90 5.82 4.46
C ALA A 5 15.67 5.31 3.04
N HIS A 6 16.56 4.47 2.53
CA HIS A 6 16.38 3.86 1.22
C HIS A 6 15.15 2.95 1.19
N THR A 7 14.98 2.13 2.23
CA THR A 7 13.83 1.23 2.31
C THR A 7 12.52 2.02 2.36
N GLY A 8 12.51 3.11 3.13
CA GLY A 8 11.33 3.96 3.22
C GLY A 8 10.98 4.60 1.89
N ALA A 9 11.97 5.15 1.20
CA ALA A 9 11.74 5.76 -0.10
C ALA A 9 11.25 4.74 -1.13
N ALA A 10 11.84 3.55 -1.11
CA ALA A 10 11.43 2.48 -2.02
C ALA A 10 9.96 2.10 -1.77
N GLY A 11 9.55 2.04 -0.51
CA GLY A 11 8.17 1.71 -0.19
C GLY A 11 7.18 2.74 -0.70
N GLU A 12 7.51 4.03 -0.54
CA GLU A 12 6.63 5.08 -1.05
C GLU A 12 6.52 5.04 -2.56
N LEU A 13 7.64 4.84 -3.24
CA LEU A 13 7.62 4.77 -4.70
C LEU A 13 6.86 3.54 -5.20
N PHE A 14 7.05 2.42 -4.53
CA PHE A 14 6.30 1.22 -4.87
C PHE A 14 4.79 1.46 -4.72
N ALA A 15 4.39 2.09 -3.62
CA ALA A 15 2.98 2.36 -3.37
C ALA A 15 2.41 3.27 -4.45
N CYS A 16 3.14 4.29 -4.86
CA CYS A 16 2.69 5.19 -5.93
C CYS A 16 2.43 4.40 -7.22
N GLN A 17 3.40 3.58 -7.62
CA GLN A 17 3.25 2.78 -8.83
C GLN A 17 2.09 1.81 -8.72
N TYR A 18 1.96 1.17 -7.57
CA TYR A 18 0.91 0.20 -7.35
C TYR A 18 -0.48 0.84 -7.51
N PHE A 19 -0.69 1.99 -6.87
CA PHE A 19 -1.99 2.64 -6.93
C PHE A 19 -2.27 3.21 -8.32
N LEU A 20 -1.27 3.77 -8.97
CA LEU A 20 -1.44 4.24 -10.34
C LEU A 20 -1.85 3.08 -11.25
N SER A 21 -1.29 1.90 -11.03
CA SER A 21 -1.63 0.72 -11.83
C SER A 21 -3.09 0.29 -11.62
N HIS A 22 -3.69 0.69 -10.52
CA HIS A 22 -5.09 0.38 -10.23
C HIS A 22 -6.03 1.51 -10.64
N GLY A 23 -5.52 2.53 -11.29
CA GLY A 23 -6.36 3.57 -11.89
C GLY A 23 -6.82 4.67 -10.95
N VAL A 24 -6.24 4.77 -9.77
CA VAL A 24 -6.55 5.88 -8.87
C VAL A 24 -5.50 6.98 -9.00
N GLU A 25 -5.88 8.21 -8.65
CA GLU A 25 -4.93 9.32 -8.62
C GLU A 25 -4.13 9.26 -7.34
N VAL A 26 -2.86 9.66 -7.41
CA VAL A 26 -1.97 9.60 -6.25
C VAL A 26 -1.38 10.97 -6.02
N PHE A 27 -1.48 11.46 -4.79
CA PHE A 27 -0.90 12.74 -4.38
C PHE A 27 0.09 12.47 -3.27
N ARG A 28 1.30 12.99 -3.41
CA ARG A 28 2.35 12.80 -2.41
C ARG A 28 2.42 14.01 -1.50
N ASN A 29 2.67 13.75 -0.22
CA ASN A 29 2.94 14.83 0.72
C ASN A 29 4.30 15.44 0.41
N VAL A 30 4.36 16.75 0.17
CA VAL A 30 5.64 17.41 -0.10
C VAL A 30 6.40 17.71 1.18
N ALA A 31 5.75 17.67 2.34
CA ALA A 31 6.44 17.83 3.62
C ALA A 31 7.16 16.51 3.96
N PRO A 32 8.41 16.58 4.41
CA PRO A 32 9.17 15.33 4.66
C PRO A 32 8.75 14.59 5.91
N ALA A 33 7.95 15.18 6.76
CA ALA A 33 7.49 14.54 7.99
C ALA A 33 5.99 14.79 8.14
N GLY A 34 5.32 13.86 8.81
CA GLY A 34 3.90 13.97 9.03
C GLY A 34 3.25 12.60 9.02
N PRO A 35 2.00 12.52 9.43
CA PRO A 35 1.31 11.24 9.55
C PRO A 35 0.79 10.68 8.23
N VAL A 36 0.83 11.47 7.14
CA VAL A 36 0.29 11.06 5.85
C VAL A 36 1.37 11.18 4.80
N ASP A 37 1.68 10.08 4.13
CA ASP A 37 2.65 10.07 3.03
C ASP A 37 1.98 10.34 1.69
N LEU A 38 0.82 9.75 1.48
CA LEU A 38 0.10 9.80 0.22
C LEU A 38 -1.38 10.02 0.48
N ILE A 39 -2.05 10.59 -0.52
CA ILE A 39 -3.51 10.51 -0.60
C ILE A 39 -3.84 9.90 -1.95
N VAL A 40 -4.68 8.88 -1.96
CA VAL A 40 -5.20 8.33 -3.20
C VAL A 40 -6.63 8.80 -3.39
N TYR A 41 -7.02 9.00 -4.64
CA TYR A 41 -8.28 9.65 -4.98
C TYR A 41 -8.93 8.89 -6.13
N ASN A 42 -10.17 8.48 -5.93
CA ASN A 42 -10.97 7.88 -6.98
C ASN A 42 -11.79 8.98 -7.63
N LYS A 43 -11.37 9.38 -8.83
CA LYS A 43 -11.99 10.54 -9.50
C LYS A 43 -13.41 10.25 -10.00
N ILE A 44 -13.81 9.00 -10.03
CA ILE A 44 -15.15 8.66 -10.50
C ILE A 44 -16.20 9.00 -9.45
N ASN A 45 -15.90 8.79 -8.17
CA ASN A 45 -16.84 9.05 -7.08
C ASN A 45 -16.35 10.08 -6.08
N SER A 46 -15.17 10.66 -6.30
CA SER A 46 -14.57 11.69 -5.45
C SER A 46 -14.21 11.21 -4.05
N LYS A 47 -14.10 9.92 -3.83
CA LYS A 47 -13.64 9.39 -2.54
C LYS A 47 -12.13 9.37 -2.49
N SER A 48 -11.58 9.60 -1.31
CA SER A 48 -10.15 9.62 -1.11
C SER A 48 -9.77 8.89 0.17
N ALA A 49 -8.50 8.52 0.27
CA ALA A 49 -7.98 7.83 1.45
C ALA A 49 -6.57 8.33 1.75
N PRO A 50 -6.33 8.82 2.97
CA PRO A 50 -4.98 9.17 3.39
C PRO A 50 -4.22 7.91 3.80
N ILE A 51 -2.94 7.85 3.44
CA ILE A 51 -2.13 6.64 3.59
C ILE A 51 -0.79 6.98 4.23
N ASP A 52 -0.37 6.14 5.16
CA ASP A 52 0.97 6.14 5.72
C ASP A 52 1.63 4.81 5.36
N ILE A 53 2.81 4.87 4.73
CA ILE A 53 3.53 3.69 4.30
C ILE A 53 4.61 3.39 5.32
N LYS A 54 4.53 2.23 5.94
CA LYS A 54 5.58 1.72 6.82
C LYS A 54 6.35 0.65 6.07
N SER A 55 7.67 0.72 6.14
CA SER A 55 8.51 -0.20 5.37
C SER A 55 9.29 -1.11 6.32
N VAL A 56 9.35 -2.38 5.95
CA VAL A 56 10.18 -3.37 6.67
C VAL A 56 11.03 -4.12 5.66
N ARG A 57 12.14 -4.65 6.12
CA ARG A 57 13.00 -5.43 5.22
C ARG A 57 12.41 -6.81 4.98
N SER A 58 11.96 -7.46 6.05
CA SER A 58 11.28 -8.74 5.94
C SER A 58 10.29 -8.85 7.09
N PRO A 59 9.18 -9.52 6.87
CA PRO A 59 8.17 -9.59 7.91
C PRO A 59 8.56 -10.59 8.99
N TYR A 60 8.32 -10.23 10.23
CA TYR A 60 8.22 -11.18 11.31
C TYR A 60 6.80 -11.14 11.80
N VAL A 61 6.06 -12.20 11.57
CA VAL A 61 4.65 -12.26 11.86
C VAL A 61 4.45 -13.11 13.11
N ARG A 62 3.77 -12.54 14.10
CA ARG A 62 3.45 -13.27 15.33
C ARG A 62 2.37 -14.30 15.06
N ALA A 63 2.18 -15.21 16.03
CA ALA A 63 1.19 -16.27 15.91
C ALA A 63 -0.23 -15.73 15.68
N ASP A 64 -0.51 -14.53 16.15
CA ASP A 64 -1.83 -13.90 15.96
C ASP A 64 -1.96 -13.14 14.65
N GLY A 65 -0.94 -13.20 13.79
CA GLY A 65 -0.98 -12.52 12.49
C GLY A 65 -0.47 -11.10 12.51
N THR A 66 -0.09 -10.55 13.66
CA THR A 66 0.43 -9.18 13.73
C THR A 66 1.93 -9.16 13.48
N TYR A 67 2.43 -8.01 13.02
CA TYR A 67 3.85 -7.82 12.81
C TYR A 67 4.51 -7.37 14.10
N SER A 68 5.75 -7.82 14.33
CA SER A 68 6.42 -7.68 15.60
C SER A 68 6.71 -6.25 16.01
N MET A 69 6.76 -5.32 15.07
CA MET A 69 7.15 -3.94 15.38
C MET A 69 5.98 -2.97 15.32
N GLY A 70 4.75 -3.46 15.45
CA GLY A 70 3.57 -2.60 15.46
C GLY A 70 3.29 -1.94 14.12
N ILE A 71 3.80 -2.51 13.04
CA ILE A 71 3.67 -1.96 11.70
C ILE A 71 2.68 -2.75 10.85
N SER A 72 1.80 -3.47 11.49
CA SER A 72 0.75 -4.22 10.78
C SER A 72 -0.12 -3.27 9.98
N PRO A 73 -0.55 -3.68 8.77
CA PRO A 73 -1.52 -2.89 8.01
C PRO A 73 -2.80 -2.72 8.83
N LYS A 74 -3.32 -1.50 8.86
CA LYS A 74 -4.53 -1.23 9.64
C LYS A 74 -5.09 0.15 9.30
N LEU A 75 -6.36 0.35 9.61
CA LEU A 75 -6.93 1.69 9.68
C LEU A 75 -6.68 2.22 11.08
N ARG A 76 -5.96 3.33 11.17
CA ARG A 76 -5.60 3.92 12.46
C ARG A 76 -6.76 4.75 13.01
N ASP A 77 -6.67 5.04 14.30
CA ASP A 77 -7.71 5.83 14.96
C ASP A 77 -7.83 7.25 14.42
N ASP A 78 -6.74 7.76 13.83
CA ASP A 78 -6.76 9.10 13.23
C ASP A 78 -7.33 9.11 11.80
N GLY A 79 -7.82 7.98 11.33
CA GLY A 79 -8.41 7.88 10.01
C GLY A 79 -7.42 7.63 8.89
N VAL A 80 -6.14 7.49 9.20
CA VAL A 80 -5.11 7.23 8.20
C VAL A 80 -4.93 5.73 8.03
N TRP A 81 -4.87 5.28 6.80
CA TRP A 81 -4.65 3.87 6.47
C TRP A 81 -3.15 3.58 6.50
N GLN A 82 -2.74 2.71 7.39
CA GLN A 82 -1.35 2.29 7.49
C GLN A 82 -1.16 1.05 6.62
N LEU A 83 -0.31 1.18 5.59
CA LEU A 83 0.06 0.09 4.71
C LEU A 83 1.49 -0.30 5.00
N THR A 84 1.83 -1.56 4.76
CA THR A 84 3.18 -2.05 5.05
C THR A 84 3.84 -2.52 3.77
N TYR A 85 4.96 -1.89 3.43
CA TYR A 85 5.80 -2.33 2.33
C TYR A 85 6.83 -3.30 2.86
N VAL A 86 6.89 -4.50 2.28
CA VAL A 86 7.86 -5.52 2.64
C VAL A 86 8.95 -5.53 1.58
N HIS A 87 10.09 -4.91 1.90
CA HIS A 87 11.14 -4.71 0.92
C HIS A 87 11.69 -6.03 0.39
N GLY A 88 11.92 -7.00 1.27
CA GLY A 88 12.45 -8.29 0.86
C GLY A 88 11.55 -9.07 -0.08
N GLU A 89 10.27 -8.81 -0.03
CA GLU A 89 9.29 -9.45 -0.93
C GLU A 89 8.89 -8.54 -2.08
N THR A 90 9.27 -7.27 -2.02
CA THR A 90 8.82 -6.25 -2.97
C THR A 90 7.30 -6.29 -3.10
N SER A 91 6.62 -6.16 -1.97
CA SER A 91 5.17 -6.28 -1.92
C SER A 91 4.59 -5.27 -0.95
N LEU A 92 3.31 -4.96 -1.14
CA LEU A 92 2.59 -4.00 -0.32
C LEU A 92 1.41 -4.73 0.34
N ARG A 93 1.36 -4.64 1.68
CA ARG A 93 0.28 -5.23 2.46
C ARG A 93 -0.79 -4.18 2.69
N ILE A 94 -2.00 -4.48 2.28
CA ILE A 94 -3.13 -3.54 2.32
C ILE A 94 -4.17 -4.07 3.30
N PRO A 95 -4.63 -3.25 4.25
CA PRO A 95 -5.59 -3.72 5.24
C PRO A 95 -6.97 -3.94 4.63
N GLU A 96 -7.71 -4.82 5.25
CA GLU A 96 -9.08 -5.10 4.86
C GLU A 96 -9.92 -3.82 4.92
N GLY A 97 -10.81 -3.66 3.98
CA GLY A 97 -11.70 -2.49 3.92
C GLY A 97 -11.12 -1.29 3.18
N PHE A 98 -9.83 -1.32 2.85
CA PHE A 98 -9.21 -0.16 2.21
C PHE A 98 -9.87 0.16 0.86
N TRP A 99 -9.99 -0.84 -0.01
CA TRP A 99 -10.56 -0.61 -1.35
C TRP A 99 -12.02 -0.21 -1.28
N GLU A 100 -12.77 -0.78 -0.35
CA GLU A 100 -14.17 -0.41 -0.16
C GLU A 100 -14.30 1.05 0.25
N SER A 101 -13.33 1.57 1.01
CA SER A 101 -13.37 2.97 1.42
C SER A 101 -13.29 3.93 0.22
N LEU A 102 -12.75 3.45 -0.89
CA LEU A 102 -12.65 4.20 -2.14
C LEU A 102 -13.79 3.87 -3.10
N GLY A 103 -14.70 2.98 -2.71
CA GLY A 103 -15.78 2.56 -3.59
C GLY A 103 -15.30 1.67 -4.71
N LEU A 104 -14.20 0.95 -4.51
CA LEU A 104 -13.65 0.06 -5.51
C LEU A 104 -13.79 -1.38 -5.06
N ASP A 105 -14.11 -2.26 -6.01
CA ASP A 105 -14.24 -3.68 -5.76
C ASP A 105 -13.00 -4.39 -6.30
N ILE A 106 -11.94 -4.43 -5.48
CA ILE A 106 -10.70 -5.10 -5.83
C ILE A 106 -10.47 -6.16 -4.76
N SER A 107 -11.40 -7.10 -4.68
CA SER A 107 -11.47 -8.03 -3.57
C SER A 107 -10.28 -8.99 -3.51
N THR A 108 -9.59 -9.19 -4.63
CA THR A 108 -8.46 -10.10 -4.65
C THR A 108 -7.16 -9.44 -4.19
N ASP A 109 -7.16 -8.14 -3.99
CA ASP A 109 -5.94 -7.39 -3.75
C ASP A 109 -5.69 -7.10 -2.28
N ASN A 110 -6.30 -7.85 -1.38
CA ASN A 110 -5.90 -7.82 0.02
C ASN A 110 -4.58 -8.54 0.23
N ASN A 111 -4.14 -9.29 -0.75
CA ASN A 111 -2.85 -9.95 -0.71
C ASN A 111 -1.80 -9.08 -1.36
N PRO A 112 -0.55 -9.20 -0.93
CA PRO A 112 0.50 -8.40 -1.55
C PRO A 112 0.64 -8.74 -3.03
N MET A 113 0.95 -7.72 -3.80
CA MET A 113 1.21 -7.88 -5.22
C MET A 113 2.67 -7.55 -5.46
N PRO A 114 3.50 -8.55 -5.74
CA PRO A 114 4.93 -8.30 -5.96
C PRO A 114 5.17 -7.48 -7.20
N ILE A 115 6.17 -6.62 -7.13
CA ILE A 115 6.66 -5.91 -8.31
C ILE A 115 7.19 -6.91 -9.31
N GLY A 116 6.88 -6.69 -10.58
CA GLY A 116 7.38 -7.53 -11.65
C GLY A 116 6.57 -8.78 -11.86
N ASP A 117 5.56 -9.00 -11.06
CA ASP A 117 4.61 -10.06 -11.27
C ASP A 117 3.68 -9.62 -12.36
N SER A 118 3.70 -10.28 -13.39
CA SER A 118 2.86 -9.85 -14.47
C SER A 118 1.56 -10.58 -14.48
N GLN A 119 1.16 -10.96 -13.79
CA GLN A 119 0.06 -11.54 -13.81
C GLN A 119 -1.08 -11.24 -13.85
N GLY A 120 0.14 -10.95 -13.89
CA GLY A 120 -0.53 -11.08 -13.98
C GLY A 120 -1.22 -11.20 -14.01
N SER A 121 -1.23 -11.45 -14.14
CA SER A 121 -1.87 -11.67 -14.15
C SER A 121 -2.74 -11.52 -13.89
N LYS A 122 -2.83 -11.59 -13.88
CA LYS A 122 -3.75 -11.33 -13.57
C LYS A 122 -4.25 -10.36 -13.69
N LEU A 123 -3.77 -9.95 -13.93
CA LEU A 123 -4.20 -9.24 -14.27
C LEU A 123 -4.77 -9.08 -14.88
N ASP A 124 -4.62 -9.31 -14.84
CA ASP A 124 -5.12 -9.30 -15.45
C ASP A 124 -5.83 -9.08 -15.70
N GLY A 125 -5.57 -9.10 -15.79
CA GLY A 125 -6.29 -9.10 -16.12
C GLY A 125 -6.88 -8.53 -16.17
N ARG A 126 -6.73 -8.43 -16.22
CA ARG A 126 -7.12 -7.99 -16.43
C ARG A 126 -7.38 -7.45 -16.85
N GLN A 127 -6.99 -7.43 -16.68
CA GLN A 127 -7.14 -7.06 -17.12
C GLN A 127 -7.43 -6.77 -17.53
N GLU A 128 -7.08 -6.79 -17.46
CA GLU A 128 -7.33 -6.59 -17.79
C GLU A 128 -7.76 -6.31 -18.00
N ASP A 129 -7.58 -6.25 -17.94
CA ASP A 129 -7.99 -6.05 -18.13
C ASP A 129 -8.30 -5.73 -18.37
#